data_4783a8fa27a6cb7414c4192d496c9cc9
#
_entry.id   4783a8fa27a6cb7414c4192d496c9cc9
#
_cell.length_a   1.000
_cell.length_b   1.000
_cell.length_c   1.000
_cell.angle_alpha   90.00
_cell.angle_beta   90.00
_cell.angle_gamma   90.00
#
_symmetry.space_group_name_H-M   'P 1'
#
loop_
_entity.id
_entity.type
_entity.pdbx_description
1 polymer ?
#
loop_
_entity_poly.entity_id
_entity_poly.type
_entity_poly.pdbx_seq_one_letter_code
_entity_poly.pdbx_strand_id
1 'polypeptide(L)'
;MDIHLHFKKLLFLAFVLLVALCSCTNNAPDLNSARLSVIFDYADMESLPAARLGVFVEAASNPSRFGTITVSTKKSDISWEVNDLLFAQNEDQKYLGAVNLVMPQDLKFPTGEYDITFVQLDEEQVEVKVPLFYDKTLYETKGSEAARVMSRSMASRMLKIFDENKKVIYYGPWTNEFTDARSIWNVYREAREYQETWVSGGGTVICNLPVEKVAPGN
;
A
#
# COMPACT_ATOMS: atom_id res chain seq x y z
N MET A 1 -63.86 -26.83 5.08
CA MET A 1 -63.14 -26.51 3.80
C MET A 1 -62.02 -25.49 3.97
N ASP A 2 -61.82 -24.93 5.19
CA ASP A 2 -60.85 -23.83 5.40
C ASP A 2 -59.41 -24.24 5.86
N ILE A 3 -59.26 -25.44 6.40
CA ILE A 3 -57.96 -25.90 6.93
C ILE A 3 -56.91 -26.08 5.83
N HIS A 4 -57.33 -26.57 4.67
CA HIS A 4 -56.41 -26.73 3.51
C HIS A 4 -55.91 -25.40 2.92
N LEU A 5 -56.71 -24.36 3.03
CA LEU A 5 -56.34 -23.03 2.51
C LEU A 5 -55.35 -22.35 3.43
N HIS A 6 -55.49 -22.49 4.74
CA HIS A 6 -54.56 -21.97 5.73
C HIS A 6 -53.20 -22.69 5.68
N PHE A 7 -53.21 -24.00 5.49
CA PHE A 7 -51.97 -24.79 5.34
C PHE A 7 -51.16 -24.39 4.09
N LYS A 8 -51.84 -24.20 2.94
CA LYS A 8 -51.20 -23.72 1.72
C LYS A 8 -50.59 -22.32 1.85
N LYS A 9 -51.27 -21.41 2.55
CA LYS A 9 -50.76 -20.05 2.84
C LYS A 9 -49.52 -20.09 3.75
N LEU A 10 -49.54 -20.95 4.78
CA LEU A 10 -48.44 -21.12 5.70
C LEU A 10 -47.20 -21.71 4.99
N LEU A 11 -47.41 -22.71 4.09
CA LEU A 11 -46.33 -23.31 3.32
C LEU A 11 -45.72 -22.32 2.33
N PHE A 12 -46.55 -21.50 1.68
CA PHE A 12 -46.10 -20.44 0.79
C PHE A 12 -45.31 -19.36 1.52
N LEU A 13 -45.75 -18.94 2.71
CA LEU A 13 -45.06 -17.97 3.54
C LEU A 13 -43.72 -18.52 4.03
N ALA A 14 -43.64 -19.80 4.43
CA ALA A 14 -42.39 -20.45 4.81
C ALA A 14 -41.42 -20.57 3.64
N PHE A 15 -41.92 -20.86 2.43
CA PHE A 15 -41.09 -20.90 1.23
C PHE A 15 -40.51 -19.53 0.84
N VAL A 16 -41.33 -18.47 0.92
CA VAL A 16 -40.89 -17.09 0.68
C VAL A 16 -39.84 -16.65 1.72
N LEU A 17 -40.04 -17.04 2.98
CA LEU A 17 -39.07 -16.75 4.05
C LEU A 17 -37.72 -17.49 3.82
N LEU A 18 -37.80 -18.76 3.35
CA LEU A 18 -36.60 -19.55 3.03
C LEU A 18 -35.82 -18.94 1.86
N VAL A 19 -36.51 -18.47 0.81
CA VAL A 19 -35.88 -17.79 -0.35
C VAL A 19 -35.28 -16.44 0.06
N ALA A 20 -35.91 -15.71 0.97
CA ALA A 20 -35.39 -14.45 1.48
C ALA A 20 -34.12 -14.64 2.35
N LEU A 21 -33.97 -15.77 3.03
CA LEU A 21 -32.79 -16.12 3.81
C LEU A 21 -31.62 -16.60 2.95
N CYS A 22 -31.87 -17.04 1.71
CA CYS A 22 -30.81 -17.43 0.77
C CYS A 22 -30.25 -16.26 -0.04
N SER A 23 -30.76 -15.06 0.13
CA SER A 23 -30.20 -13.84 -0.47
C SER A 23 -29.00 -13.34 0.35
N CYS A 24 -28.04 -14.21 0.62
CA CYS A 24 -26.67 -13.76 0.85
C CYS A 24 -26.19 -13.23 -0.49
N THR A 25 -26.26 -11.93 -0.69
CA THR A 25 -25.55 -11.28 -1.78
C THR A 25 -24.06 -11.47 -1.48
N ASN A 26 -23.45 -12.50 -2.07
CA ASN A 26 -22.02 -12.52 -2.28
C ASN A 26 -21.72 -11.38 -3.26
N ASN A 27 -21.58 -10.18 -2.74
CA ASN A 27 -21.03 -9.11 -3.54
C ASN A 27 -19.58 -9.48 -3.76
N ALA A 28 -19.22 -9.68 -5.04
CA ALA A 28 -17.83 -9.78 -5.44
C ALA A 28 -17.01 -8.67 -4.76
N PRO A 29 -15.74 -8.91 -4.42
CA PRO A 29 -14.91 -7.91 -3.79
C PRO A 29 -14.87 -6.67 -4.67
N ASP A 30 -15.35 -5.56 -4.16
CA ASP A 30 -15.35 -4.31 -4.89
C ASP A 30 -14.04 -3.58 -4.53
N LEU A 31 -13.18 -3.40 -5.53
CA LEU A 31 -11.92 -2.68 -5.41
C LEU A 31 -12.06 -1.33 -6.09
N ASN A 32 -11.88 -0.26 -5.34
CA ASN A 32 -11.93 1.09 -5.88
C ASN A 32 -10.69 1.41 -6.72
N SER A 33 -9.52 1.02 -6.24
CA SER A 33 -8.26 1.30 -6.90
C SER A 33 -7.16 0.34 -6.47
N ALA A 34 -6.19 0.09 -7.37
CA ALA A 34 -4.96 -0.61 -7.05
C ALA A 34 -3.75 0.24 -7.47
N ARG A 35 -2.68 0.20 -6.68
CA ARG A 35 -1.44 0.95 -6.94
C ARG A 35 -0.22 0.08 -6.75
N LEU A 36 0.77 0.31 -7.60
CA LEU A 36 2.12 -0.21 -7.46
C LEU A 36 3.10 0.95 -7.25
N SER A 37 4.05 0.74 -6.36
CA SER A 37 5.12 1.70 -6.11
C SER A 37 6.46 0.98 -6.04
N VAL A 38 7.44 1.42 -6.81
CA VAL A 38 8.84 1.02 -6.57
C VAL A 38 9.38 1.89 -5.45
N ILE A 39 9.90 1.25 -4.42
CA ILE A 39 10.44 1.89 -3.24
C ILE A 39 11.95 1.69 -3.26
N PHE A 40 12.70 2.79 -3.26
CA PHE A 40 14.15 2.82 -3.18
C PHE A 40 14.56 3.23 -1.77
N ASP A 41 15.17 2.31 -1.03
CA ASP A 41 15.63 2.55 0.34
C ASP A 41 17.15 2.74 0.36
N TYR A 42 17.62 3.90 0.80
CA TYR A 42 19.03 4.26 0.91
C TYR A 42 19.53 4.03 2.34
N ALA A 43 20.54 3.18 2.49
CA ALA A 43 21.16 2.91 3.79
C ALA A 43 22.00 4.11 4.28
N ASP A 44 22.66 4.79 3.35
CA ASP A 44 23.43 6.03 3.57
C ASP A 44 23.39 6.90 2.30
N MET A 45 23.94 8.12 2.39
CA MET A 45 23.91 9.08 1.28
C MET A 45 24.83 8.73 0.12
N GLU A 46 25.81 7.84 0.29
CA GLU A 46 26.79 7.45 -0.72
C GLU A 46 26.48 6.09 -1.34
N SER A 47 25.61 5.28 -0.74
CA SER A 47 25.23 3.98 -1.25
C SER A 47 24.19 4.06 -2.38
N LEU A 48 24.14 3.00 -3.19
CA LEU A 48 23.03 2.73 -4.09
C LEU A 48 21.85 2.16 -3.30
N PRO A 49 20.62 2.35 -3.77
CA PRO A 49 19.45 1.91 -3.04
C PRO A 49 19.21 0.40 -3.14
N ALA A 50 18.65 -0.18 -2.08
CA ALA A 50 17.88 -1.40 -2.19
C ALA A 50 16.48 -1.06 -2.74
N ALA A 51 15.99 -1.87 -3.70
CA ALA A 51 14.69 -1.65 -4.30
C ALA A 51 13.71 -2.76 -3.92
N ARG A 52 12.48 -2.36 -3.61
CA ARG A 52 11.35 -3.25 -3.36
C ARG A 52 10.08 -2.70 -4.00
N LEU A 53 9.10 -3.57 -4.25
CA LEU A 53 7.81 -3.17 -4.78
C LEU A 53 6.79 -3.18 -3.66
N GLY A 54 5.99 -2.13 -3.59
CA GLY A 54 4.79 -2.05 -2.78
C GLY A 54 3.56 -2.18 -3.65
N VAL A 55 2.58 -2.94 -3.18
CA VAL A 55 1.26 -3.08 -3.77
C VAL A 55 0.21 -2.70 -2.74
N PHE A 56 -0.71 -1.82 -3.10
CA PHE A 56 -1.83 -1.44 -2.25
C PHE A 56 -3.10 -1.38 -3.08
N VAL A 57 -4.18 -1.82 -2.46
CA VAL A 57 -5.52 -1.66 -2.99
C VAL A 57 -6.40 -0.94 -1.99
N GLU A 58 -7.29 -0.14 -2.52
CA GLU A 58 -8.39 0.45 -1.79
C GLU A 58 -9.59 -0.48 -1.88
N ALA A 59 -9.95 -1.08 -0.74
CA ALA A 59 -11.08 -1.99 -0.65
C ALA A 59 -12.37 -1.20 -0.38
N ALA A 60 -13.37 -1.35 -1.27
CA ALA A 60 -14.71 -0.81 -1.06
C ALA A 60 -15.52 -1.63 -0.05
N SER A 61 -15.16 -2.91 0.12
CA SER A 61 -15.80 -3.84 1.05
C SER A 61 -14.96 -4.11 2.30
N ASN A 62 -15.41 -5.05 3.15
CA ASN A 62 -14.68 -5.40 4.36
C ASN A 62 -13.30 -6.01 4.05
N PRO A 63 -12.19 -5.33 4.39
CA PRO A 63 -10.84 -5.79 4.07
C PRO A 63 -10.44 -7.09 4.78
N SER A 64 -11.10 -7.48 5.87
CA SER A 64 -10.80 -8.73 6.58
C SER A 64 -11.17 -10.01 5.80
N ARG A 65 -11.85 -9.86 4.66
CA ARG A 65 -12.18 -10.99 3.76
C ARG A 65 -11.06 -11.34 2.78
N PHE A 66 -10.06 -10.47 2.62
CA PHE A 66 -8.95 -10.74 1.71
C PHE A 66 -7.89 -11.62 2.38
N GLY A 67 -7.48 -12.68 1.70
CA GLY A 67 -6.49 -13.65 2.18
C GLY A 67 -5.14 -13.48 1.52
N THR A 68 -5.10 -13.32 0.20
CA THR A 68 -3.86 -13.35 -0.58
C THR A 68 -3.85 -12.29 -1.67
N ILE A 69 -2.68 -11.70 -1.90
CA ILE A 69 -2.40 -10.86 -3.08
C ILE A 69 -1.32 -11.57 -3.90
N THR A 70 -1.60 -11.81 -5.18
CA THR A 70 -0.59 -12.25 -6.15
C THR A 70 -0.27 -11.10 -7.10
N VAL A 71 1.02 -10.83 -7.30
CA VAL A 71 1.51 -9.80 -8.22
C VAL A 71 2.39 -10.46 -9.26
N SER A 72 2.11 -10.26 -10.54
CA SER A 72 2.89 -10.82 -11.65
C SER A 72 2.98 -9.86 -12.82
N THR A 73 3.89 -10.11 -13.75
CA THR A 73 4.00 -9.37 -15.00
C THR A 73 4.45 -10.28 -16.12
N LYS A 74 3.88 -10.12 -17.31
CA LYS A 74 4.27 -10.88 -18.53
C LYS A 74 5.70 -10.62 -19.00
N LYS A 75 6.37 -9.61 -18.43
CA LYS A 75 7.76 -9.27 -18.76
C LYS A 75 8.79 -9.99 -17.90
N SER A 76 8.35 -10.82 -16.97
CA SER A 76 9.19 -11.59 -16.07
C SER A 76 8.44 -12.87 -15.67
N ASP A 77 9.16 -13.96 -15.51
CA ASP A 77 8.62 -15.22 -14.94
C ASP A 77 8.47 -15.15 -13.41
N ILE A 78 8.72 -13.97 -12.82
CA ILE A 78 8.65 -13.77 -11.37
C ILE A 78 7.23 -13.34 -11.01
N SER A 79 6.68 -14.02 -10.01
CA SER A 79 5.45 -13.65 -9.33
C SER A 79 5.69 -13.60 -7.82
N TRP A 80 4.95 -12.76 -7.14
CA TRP A 80 4.94 -12.68 -5.68
C TRP A 80 3.57 -13.06 -5.16
N GLU A 81 3.54 -13.89 -4.16
CA GLU A 81 2.33 -14.25 -3.41
C GLU A 81 2.50 -13.78 -1.97
N VAL A 82 1.54 -13.02 -1.47
CA VAL A 82 1.57 -12.41 -0.14
C VAL A 82 0.31 -12.74 0.62
N ASN A 83 0.49 -13.40 1.78
CA ASN A 83 -0.60 -13.83 2.67
C ASN A 83 -0.66 -12.96 3.94
N ASP A 84 0.43 -12.29 4.31
CA ASP A 84 0.50 -11.38 5.46
C ASP A 84 0.31 -9.94 4.97
N LEU A 85 -0.94 -9.53 4.87
CA LEU A 85 -1.32 -8.24 4.32
C LEU A 85 -1.30 -7.14 5.38
N LEU A 86 -0.67 -6.03 5.03
CA LEU A 86 -0.74 -4.80 5.80
C LEU A 86 -2.12 -4.16 5.61
N PHE A 87 -2.72 -3.75 6.71
CA PHE A 87 -3.96 -2.97 6.71
C PHE A 87 -3.66 -1.54 7.11
N ALA A 88 -4.18 -0.59 6.34
CA ALA A 88 -4.15 0.82 6.66
C ALA A 88 -5.54 1.44 6.44
N GLN A 89 -5.92 2.36 7.31
CA GLN A 89 -7.16 3.11 7.19
C GLN A 89 -6.87 4.60 7.33
N ASN A 90 -7.45 5.38 6.42
CA ASN A 90 -7.44 6.84 6.49
C ASN A 90 -8.87 7.32 6.24
N GLU A 91 -9.47 7.98 7.25
CA GLU A 91 -10.88 8.37 7.22
C GLU A 91 -11.78 7.19 6.85
N ASP A 92 -12.50 7.29 5.73
CA ASP A 92 -13.39 6.24 5.22
C ASP A 92 -12.70 5.26 4.25
N GLN A 93 -11.45 5.52 3.88
CA GLN A 93 -10.70 4.69 2.93
C GLN A 93 -9.92 3.59 3.65
N LYS A 94 -10.06 2.37 3.18
CA LYS A 94 -9.39 1.18 3.72
C LYS A 94 -8.46 0.62 2.66
N TYR A 95 -7.21 0.41 3.05
CA TYR A 95 -6.17 -0.09 2.16
C TYR A 95 -5.64 -1.41 2.66
N LEU A 96 -5.38 -2.31 1.73
CA LEU A 96 -4.69 -3.57 1.95
C LEU A 96 -3.47 -3.64 1.05
N GLY A 97 -2.40 -4.26 1.50
CA GLY A 97 -1.25 -4.35 0.65
C GLY A 97 -0.05 -5.03 1.27
N ALA A 98 1.04 -4.95 0.54
CA ALA A 98 2.36 -5.41 0.94
C ALA A 98 3.43 -4.46 0.42
N VAL A 99 4.57 -4.38 1.10
CA VAL A 99 5.65 -3.44 0.76
C VAL A 99 7.02 -4.10 0.60
N ASN A 100 7.08 -5.42 0.68
CA ASN A 100 8.34 -6.17 0.70
C ASN A 100 8.47 -7.16 -0.47
N LEU A 101 7.91 -6.85 -1.62
CA LEU A 101 8.13 -7.66 -2.81
C LEU A 101 9.50 -7.29 -3.39
N VAL A 102 10.43 -8.22 -3.34
CA VAL A 102 11.82 -8.00 -3.78
C VAL A 102 12.12 -8.80 -5.05
N MET A 103 12.96 -8.24 -5.91
CA MET A 103 13.52 -8.97 -7.04
C MET A 103 14.69 -9.85 -6.59
N PRO A 104 14.93 -10.98 -7.25
CA PRO A 104 16.21 -11.67 -7.11
C PRO A 104 17.38 -10.70 -7.35
N GLN A 105 18.51 -11.04 -6.75
CA GLN A 105 19.74 -10.22 -6.81
C GLN A 105 20.04 -9.79 -8.25
N ASP A 106 20.44 -8.54 -8.43
CA ASP A 106 20.82 -7.90 -9.69
C ASP A 106 19.71 -7.71 -10.74
N LEU A 107 18.47 -8.08 -10.42
CA LEU A 107 17.34 -7.82 -11.31
C LEU A 107 16.61 -6.52 -10.93
N LYS A 108 16.22 -5.75 -11.96
CA LYS A 108 15.40 -4.54 -11.81
C LYS A 108 13.94 -4.86 -12.08
N PHE A 109 13.02 -4.24 -11.39
CA PHE A 109 11.59 -4.38 -11.67
C PHE A 109 11.29 -4.03 -13.13
N PRO A 110 10.61 -4.88 -13.90
CA PRO A 110 10.20 -4.56 -15.26
C PRO A 110 9.23 -3.38 -15.27
N THR A 111 9.36 -2.48 -16.25
CA THR A 111 8.33 -1.47 -16.51
C THR A 111 7.26 -2.04 -17.42
N GLY A 112 6.00 -1.71 -17.19
CA GLY A 112 4.86 -2.16 -17.98
C GLY A 112 3.66 -2.52 -17.14
N GLU A 113 2.78 -3.32 -17.70
CA GLU A 113 1.57 -3.79 -17.04
C GLU A 113 1.88 -4.95 -16.08
N TYR A 114 1.28 -4.88 -14.91
CA TYR A 114 1.27 -5.92 -13.88
C TYR A 114 -0.15 -6.40 -13.67
N ASP A 115 -0.31 -7.70 -13.54
CA ASP A 115 -1.55 -8.34 -13.14
C ASP A 115 -1.52 -8.53 -11.62
N ILE A 116 -2.52 -7.99 -10.92
CA ILE A 116 -2.66 -8.10 -9.47
C ILE A 116 -3.93 -8.87 -9.21
N THR A 117 -3.82 -10.05 -8.63
CA THR A 117 -4.94 -10.91 -8.28
C THR A 117 -5.15 -10.89 -6.78
N PHE A 118 -6.37 -10.59 -6.37
CA PHE A 118 -6.82 -10.68 -5.00
C PHE A 118 -7.66 -11.92 -4.82
N VAL A 119 -7.29 -12.75 -3.85
CA VAL A 119 -8.04 -13.94 -3.48
C VAL A 119 -8.68 -13.68 -2.13
N GLN A 120 -10.01 -13.79 -2.06
CA GLN A 120 -10.74 -13.75 -0.81
C GLN A 120 -10.66 -15.08 -0.06
N LEU A 121 -11.02 -15.06 1.22
CA LEU A 121 -11.08 -16.27 2.05
C LEU A 121 -12.11 -17.31 1.57
N ASP A 122 -13.09 -16.89 0.76
CA ASP A 122 -14.09 -17.74 0.12
C ASP A 122 -13.72 -18.13 -1.32
N GLU A 123 -12.43 -17.95 -1.70
CA GLU A 123 -11.85 -18.29 -3.01
C GLU A 123 -12.34 -17.43 -4.19
N GLU A 124 -13.17 -16.42 -3.96
CA GLU A 124 -13.48 -15.44 -5.00
C GLU A 124 -12.23 -14.61 -5.35
N GLN A 125 -12.03 -14.37 -6.64
CA GLN A 125 -10.86 -13.68 -7.15
C GLN A 125 -11.25 -12.42 -7.91
N VAL A 126 -10.45 -11.36 -7.71
CA VAL A 126 -10.51 -10.14 -8.51
C VAL A 126 -9.14 -9.84 -9.08
N GLU A 127 -9.09 -9.67 -10.38
CA GLU A 127 -7.87 -9.29 -11.12
C GLU A 127 -7.94 -7.82 -11.53
N VAL A 128 -6.86 -7.09 -11.28
CA VAL A 128 -6.70 -5.69 -11.66
C VAL A 128 -5.37 -5.52 -12.36
N LYS A 129 -5.37 -4.77 -13.48
CA LYS A 129 -4.16 -4.42 -14.21
C LYS A 129 -3.66 -3.05 -13.81
N VAL A 130 -2.40 -2.98 -13.41
CA VAL A 130 -1.79 -1.73 -12.96
C VAL A 130 -0.50 -1.47 -13.74
N PRO A 131 -0.37 -0.31 -14.40
CA PRO A 131 0.86 0.05 -15.08
C PRO A 131 1.92 0.51 -14.07
N LEU A 132 3.16 0.07 -14.27
CA LEU A 132 4.32 0.51 -13.51
C LEU A 132 5.33 1.17 -14.44
N PHE A 133 5.52 2.48 -14.30
CA PHE A 133 6.54 3.23 -15.03
C PHE A 133 7.34 4.09 -14.06
N TYR A 134 8.65 4.02 -14.18
CA TYR A 134 9.58 4.78 -13.35
C TYR A 134 10.94 4.92 -14.04
N ASP A 135 11.75 5.86 -13.58
CA ASP A 135 13.10 6.07 -14.09
C ASP A 135 14.07 5.03 -13.49
N LYS A 136 14.55 4.12 -14.34
CA LYS A 136 15.49 3.07 -13.94
C LYS A 136 16.87 3.58 -13.54
N THR A 137 17.21 4.84 -13.84
CA THR A 137 18.47 5.45 -13.39
C THR A 137 18.55 5.54 -11.87
N LEU A 138 17.40 5.51 -11.16
CA LEU A 138 17.35 5.48 -9.71
C LEU A 138 18.11 4.30 -9.08
N TYR A 139 18.21 3.16 -9.76
CA TYR A 139 19.03 2.03 -9.28
C TYR A 139 20.53 2.34 -9.22
N GLU A 140 20.98 3.34 -10.00
CA GLU A 140 22.38 3.74 -10.13
C GLU A 140 22.62 5.13 -9.51
N THR A 141 21.59 5.67 -8.83
CA THR A 141 21.60 6.99 -8.19
C THR A 141 21.95 6.83 -6.73
N LYS A 142 22.95 7.54 -6.23
CA LYS A 142 23.28 7.59 -4.81
C LYS A 142 22.24 8.38 -4.01
N GLY A 143 22.14 8.13 -2.70
CA GLY A 143 21.25 8.86 -1.81
C GLY A 143 21.40 10.38 -1.90
N SER A 144 22.64 10.87 -1.98
CA SER A 144 22.97 12.31 -2.14
C SER A 144 22.42 12.95 -3.43
N GLU A 145 22.13 12.15 -4.45
CA GLU A 145 21.61 12.62 -5.73
C GLU A 145 20.10 12.34 -5.91
N ALA A 146 19.50 11.50 -5.07
CA ALA A 146 18.13 11.04 -5.19
C ALA A 146 17.14 12.20 -5.24
N ALA A 147 17.28 13.18 -4.36
CA ALA A 147 16.43 14.38 -4.32
C ALA A 147 16.45 15.13 -5.67
N ARG A 148 17.63 15.29 -6.29
CA ARG A 148 17.79 15.96 -7.60
C ARG A 148 17.11 15.18 -8.73
N VAL A 149 17.20 13.86 -8.71
CA VAL A 149 16.55 13.01 -9.72
C VAL A 149 15.04 13.07 -9.53
N MET A 150 14.56 12.92 -8.30
CA MET A 150 13.13 12.93 -7.97
C MET A 150 12.46 14.28 -8.26
N SER A 151 13.14 15.41 -8.04
CA SER A 151 12.58 16.74 -8.32
C SER A 151 12.21 16.93 -9.79
N ARG A 152 12.86 16.22 -10.73
CA ARG A 152 12.53 16.27 -12.17
C ARG A 152 11.19 15.60 -12.50
N SER A 153 10.69 14.71 -11.64
CA SER A 153 9.41 13.99 -11.79
C SER A 153 8.28 14.62 -10.99
N MET A 154 8.36 15.90 -10.66
CA MET A 154 7.36 16.61 -9.82
C MET A 154 7.10 15.90 -8.48
N ALA A 155 8.13 15.29 -7.92
CA ALA A 155 8.01 14.58 -6.66
C ALA A 155 7.84 15.56 -5.49
N SER A 156 7.03 15.16 -4.53
CA SER A 156 6.86 15.86 -3.26
C SER A 156 7.90 15.39 -2.26
N ARG A 157 8.48 16.33 -1.53
CA ARG A 157 9.34 16.07 -0.39
C ARG A 157 8.47 15.85 0.84
N MET A 158 8.59 14.69 1.45
CA MET A 158 7.81 14.25 2.61
C MET A 158 8.73 14.00 3.80
N LEU A 159 8.17 14.10 4.98
CA LEU A 159 8.84 13.83 6.25
C LEU A 159 8.11 12.71 6.99
N LYS A 160 8.85 11.71 7.46
CA LYS A 160 8.41 10.72 8.44
C LYS A 160 9.13 11.00 9.75
N ILE A 161 8.41 11.00 10.86
CA ILE A 161 8.98 11.14 12.21
C ILE A 161 8.60 9.88 13.00
N PHE A 162 9.57 9.33 13.73
CA PHE A 162 9.41 8.10 14.49
C PHE A 162 9.66 8.36 16.00
N ASP A 163 8.90 7.67 16.83
CA ASP A 163 9.13 7.60 18.28
C ASP A 163 10.23 6.56 18.63
N GLU A 164 10.43 6.31 19.91
CA GLU A 164 11.41 5.33 20.41
C GLU A 164 11.09 3.87 20.01
N ASN A 165 9.81 3.58 19.73
CA ASN A 165 9.34 2.26 19.32
C ASN A 165 9.31 2.10 17.80
N LYS A 166 9.91 3.03 17.05
CA LYS A 166 9.87 3.09 15.57
C LYS A 166 8.46 3.27 15.00
N LYS A 167 7.50 3.69 15.81
CA LYS A 167 6.17 4.03 15.35
C LYS A 167 6.21 5.39 14.65
N VAL A 168 5.55 5.48 13.48
CA VAL A 168 5.38 6.74 12.76
C VAL A 168 4.41 7.62 13.55
N ILE A 169 4.87 8.76 14.04
CA ILE A 169 4.07 9.78 14.76
C ILE A 169 3.71 10.96 13.87
N TYR A 170 4.41 11.13 12.76
CA TYR A 170 4.08 12.10 11.71
C TYR A 170 4.46 11.53 10.34
N TYR A 171 3.59 11.71 9.36
CA TYR A 171 3.88 11.53 7.95
C TYR A 171 3.15 12.62 7.16
N GLY A 172 3.90 13.50 6.55
CA GLY A 172 3.33 14.64 5.81
C GLY A 172 4.37 15.41 5.01
N PRO A 173 3.97 16.49 4.34
CA PRO A 173 4.88 17.34 3.59
C PRO A 173 6.01 17.88 4.47
N TRP A 174 7.22 17.98 3.90
CA TRP A 174 8.30 18.74 4.51
C TRP A 174 7.99 20.23 4.40
N THR A 175 7.66 20.85 5.50
CA THR A 175 7.30 22.28 5.56
C THR A 175 8.45 23.12 6.10
N ASN A 176 8.32 24.44 6.04
CA ASN A 176 9.29 25.38 6.63
C ASN A 176 9.38 25.29 8.16
N GLU A 177 8.44 24.61 8.81
CA GLU A 177 8.46 24.33 10.24
C GLU A 177 9.53 23.31 10.62
N PHE A 178 9.90 22.42 9.68
CA PHE A 178 10.85 21.34 9.87
C PHE A 178 12.17 21.63 9.13
N THR A 179 12.96 22.57 9.62
CA THR A 179 14.21 22.97 8.95
C THR A 179 15.37 22.04 9.28
N ASP A 180 15.36 21.43 10.45
CA ASP A 180 16.41 20.57 10.99
C ASP A 180 15.87 19.66 12.10
N ALA A 181 16.72 18.77 12.64
CA ALA A 181 16.38 17.86 13.74
C ALA A 181 15.88 18.61 15.00
N ARG A 182 16.39 19.80 15.26
CA ARG A 182 16.01 20.60 16.43
C ARG A 182 14.59 21.15 16.29
N SER A 183 14.23 21.62 15.10
CA SER A 183 12.87 22.10 14.83
C SER A 183 11.84 20.96 14.96
N ILE A 184 12.19 19.75 14.46
CA ILE A 184 11.37 18.55 14.64
C ILE A 184 11.18 18.24 16.12
N TRP A 185 12.25 18.25 16.92
CA TRP A 185 12.20 18.04 18.38
C TRP A 185 11.32 19.08 19.09
N ASN A 186 11.34 20.32 18.64
CA ASN A 186 10.52 21.37 19.25
C ASN A 186 9.02 21.14 19.08
N VAL A 187 8.62 20.53 17.96
CA VAL A 187 7.21 20.22 17.65
C VAL A 187 6.81 18.87 18.24
N TYR A 188 7.66 17.84 18.11
CA TYR A 188 7.42 16.47 18.53
C TYR A 188 8.44 16.02 19.58
N ARG A 189 8.12 16.15 20.86
CA ARG A 189 9.02 15.81 21.97
C ARG A 189 9.30 14.31 22.11
N GLU A 190 8.40 13.48 21.61
CA GLU A 190 8.55 12.03 21.53
C GLU A 190 9.41 11.57 20.34
N ALA A 191 9.74 12.45 19.40
CA ALA A 191 10.55 12.12 18.24
C ALA A 191 11.93 11.59 18.64
N ARG A 192 12.39 10.52 18.02
CA ARG A 192 13.74 9.96 18.14
C ARG A 192 14.49 9.91 16.83
N GLU A 193 13.77 9.70 15.75
CA GLU A 193 14.31 9.61 14.40
C GLU A 193 13.39 10.30 13.41
N TYR A 194 13.95 10.70 12.28
CA TYR A 194 13.18 11.16 11.14
C TYR A 194 13.77 10.62 9.84
N GLN A 195 12.97 10.63 8.80
CA GLN A 195 13.35 10.20 7.47
C GLN A 195 12.76 11.13 6.42
N GLU A 196 13.63 11.65 5.56
CA GLU A 196 13.22 12.33 4.36
C GLU A 196 12.79 11.31 3.31
N THR A 197 11.65 11.56 2.68
CA THR A 197 11.10 10.69 1.65
C THR A 197 10.65 11.54 0.46
N TRP A 198 11.01 11.11 -0.73
CA TRP A 198 10.54 11.73 -1.98
C TRP A 198 9.51 10.82 -2.63
N VAL A 199 8.33 11.38 -2.97
CA VAL A 199 7.22 10.64 -3.56
C VAL A 199 6.85 11.28 -4.88
N SER A 200 6.91 10.52 -5.98
CA SER A 200 6.50 11.00 -7.31
C SER A 200 5.02 11.39 -7.34
N GLY A 201 4.61 12.28 -8.24
CA GLY A 201 3.26 12.82 -8.29
C GLY A 201 2.14 11.77 -8.41
N GLY A 202 2.42 10.59 -9.00
CA GLY A 202 1.49 9.46 -9.06
C GLY A 202 1.68 8.43 -7.95
N GLY A 203 2.65 8.62 -7.03
CA GLY A 203 2.98 7.63 -5.99
C GLY A 203 3.65 6.36 -6.51
N THR A 204 4.02 6.30 -7.80
CA THR A 204 4.65 5.12 -8.42
C THR A 204 6.11 4.93 -8.03
N VAL A 205 6.76 5.97 -7.53
CA VAL A 205 8.13 5.95 -7.03
C VAL A 205 8.20 6.59 -5.65
N ILE A 206 8.88 5.92 -4.75
CA ILE A 206 9.16 6.40 -3.40
C ILE A 206 10.66 6.23 -3.16
N CYS A 207 11.37 7.31 -2.81
CA CYS A 207 12.76 7.26 -2.38
C CYS A 207 12.84 7.61 -0.90
N ASN A 208 13.20 6.65 -0.08
CA ASN A 208 13.44 6.83 1.35
C ASN A 208 14.93 7.10 1.55
N LEU A 209 15.30 8.33 1.95
CA LEU A 209 16.67 8.67 2.33
C LEU A 209 17.03 8.03 3.68
N PRO A 210 18.29 8.03 4.09
CA PRO A 210 18.70 7.46 5.37
C PRO A 210 17.91 8.03 6.54
N VAL A 211 17.67 7.17 7.52
CA VAL A 211 17.04 7.61 8.79
C VAL A 211 18.06 8.38 9.60
N GLU A 212 17.69 9.56 10.07
CA GLU A 212 18.51 10.43 10.90
C GLU A 212 17.95 10.53 12.32
N LYS A 213 18.84 10.78 13.29
CA LYS A 213 18.43 10.95 14.68
C LYS A 213 17.95 12.38 14.91
N VAL A 214 16.89 12.51 15.68
CA VAL A 214 16.48 13.78 16.26
C VAL A 214 17.29 13.99 17.53
N ALA A 215 18.19 14.96 17.52
CA ALA A 215 18.93 15.32 18.71
C ALA A 215 18.00 16.07 19.68
N PRO A 216 17.86 15.64 20.95
CA PRO A 216 17.31 16.52 21.97
C PRO A 216 18.16 17.79 22.00
N GLY A 217 17.53 18.94 21.87
CA GLY A 217 18.25 20.22 21.94
C GLY A 217 18.95 20.32 23.29
N ASN A 218 20.27 20.46 23.27
CA ASN A 218 21.07 20.86 24.43
C ASN A 218 20.73 22.29 24.80
#